data_f42a281b47f353c396824b037ae00ae1
#
_entry.id   f42a281b47f353c396824b037ae00ae1
#
_cell.length_a   1.000
_cell.length_b   1.000
_cell.length_c   1.000
_cell.angle_alpha   90.00
_cell.angle_beta   90.00
_cell.angle_gamma   90.00
#
_symmetry.space_group_name_H-M   'P 1'
#
loop_
_entity.id
_entity.type
_entity.pdbx_description
1 polymer ?
#
loop_
_entity_poly.entity_id
_entity_poly.type
_entity_poly.pdbx_seq_one_letter_code
_entity_poly.pdbx_strand_id
1 'polypeptide(L)'
;MSSSKLLKERIESIQDTMKNTNAMYLISSSKLRKARQNYQNVSPYFNRMRDTISRVVPHLPEEPEHPFFHERNLENPRRAYLVLTADKGMAGAYNQNLLKFLREHADPNDRFYVIGQVGYRALRHRDPRLVEEFRYSATAPTLQRARDITVDAIDDFKSGKLDAIYLVYTKIQHASTREPVMARLLTLDQRN
;
A
#
# COMPACT_ATOMS: atom_id res chain seq x y z
N MET A 1 47.32 -11.12 -21.12
CA MET A 1 46.79 -9.72 -21.12
C MET A 1 47.43 -8.96 -19.96
N SER A 2 47.93 -7.74 -20.17
CA SER A 2 48.69 -7.06 -19.11
C SER A 2 47.74 -6.61 -18.00
N SER A 3 48.17 -6.74 -16.76
CA SER A 3 47.44 -6.32 -15.54
C SER A 3 46.92 -4.86 -15.64
N SER A 4 47.69 -4.00 -16.32
CA SER A 4 47.32 -2.59 -16.55
C SER A 4 46.06 -2.42 -17.41
N LYS A 5 45.83 -3.25 -18.42
CA LYS A 5 44.61 -3.20 -19.26
C LYS A 5 43.37 -3.58 -18.46
N LEU A 6 43.47 -4.64 -17.67
CA LEU A 6 42.38 -5.07 -16.78
C LEU A 6 42.03 -4.01 -15.74
N LEU A 7 43.01 -3.33 -15.17
CA LEU A 7 42.80 -2.24 -14.23
C LEU A 7 42.09 -1.04 -14.88
N LYS A 8 42.47 -0.68 -16.10
CA LYS A 8 41.85 0.41 -16.85
C LYS A 8 40.35 0.11 -17.15
N GLU A 9 40.08 -1.08 -17.66
CA GLU A 9 38.71 -1.54 -17.93
C GLU A 9 37.84 -1.53 -16.65
N ARG A 10 38.44 -1.93 -15.51
CA ARG A 10 37.75 -1.90 -14.23
C ARG A 10 37.43 -0.47 -13.73
N ILE A 11 38.37 0.46 -13.92
CA ILE A 11 38.18 1.87 -13.58
C ILE A 11 37.08 2.46 -14.45
N GLU A 12 37.06 2.22 -15.75
CA GLU A 12 36.01 2.69 -16.66
C GLU A 12 34.64 2.14 -16.26
N SER A 13 34.53 0.85 -15.94
CA SER A 13 33.29 0.22 -15.46
C SER A 13 32.78 0.84 -14.15
N ILE A 14 33.66 1.14 -13.21
CA ILE A 14 33.32 1.79 -11.95
C ILE A 14 32.83 3.24 -12.20
N GLN A 15 33.49 3.97 -13.08
CA GLN A 15 33.08 5.34 -13.45
C GLN A 15 31.69 5.35 -14.09
N ASP A 16 31.37 4.40 -14.94
CA ASP A 16 30.05 4.29 -15.57
C ASP A 16 28.98 3.88 -14.55
N THR A 17 29.32 3.00 -13.61
CA THR A 17 28.45 2.66 -12.49
C THR A 17 28.17 3.89 -11.61
N MET A 18 29.16 4.72 -11.34
CA MET A 18 28.97 6.00 -10.60
C MET A 18 28.05 6.96 -11.34
N LYS A 19 28.24 7.15 -12.67
CA LYS A 19 27.37 8.01 -13.48
C LYS A 19 25.91 7.54 -13.41
N ASN A 20 25.68 6.24 -13.58
CA ASN A 20 24.36 5.62 -13.50
C ASN A 20 23.73 5.81 -12.11
N THR A 21 24.50 5.59 -11.05
CA THR A 21 24.04 5.77 -9.67
C THR A 21 23.66 7.22 -9.38
N ASN A 22 24.46 8.18 -9.84
CA ASN A 22 24.15 9.59 -9.72
C ASN A 22 22.87 9.97 -10.47
N ALA A 23 22.69 9.47 -11.70
CA ALA A 23 21.46 9.68 -12.47
C ALA A 23 20.23 9.13 -11.72
N MET A 24 20.35 7.90 -11.19
CA MET A 24 19.27 7.29 -10.37
C MET A 24 18.99 8.09 -9.09
N TYR A 25 20.01 8.61 -8.42
CA TYR A 25 19.85 9.47 -7.25
C TYR A 25 19.06 10.75 -7.60
N LEU A 26 19.42 11.44 -8.67
CA LEU A 26 18.75 12.67 -9.12
C LEU A 26 17.28 12.42 -9.47
N ILE A 27 17.00 11.34 -10.23
CA ILE A 27 15.64 10.93 -10.60
C ILE A 27 14.83 10.60 -9.34
N SER A 28 15.39 9.83 -8.42
CA SER A 28 14.71 9.42 -7.18
C SER A 28 14.43 10.60 -6.27
N SER A 29 15.39 11.54 -6.14
CA SER A 29 15.22 12.77 -5.37
C SER A 29 14.14 13.68 -5.95
N SER A 30 14.06 13.79 -7.28
CA SER A 30 13.00 14.53 -7.96
C SER A 30 11.63 13.90 -7.74
N LYS A 31 11.52 12.57 -7.87
CA LYS A 31 10.28 11.81 -7.62
C LYS A 31 9.82 11.94 -6.16
N LEU A 32 10.75 11.88 -5.21
CA LEU A 32 10.46 12.05 -3.80
C LEU A 32 9.88 13.45 -3.50
N ARG A 33 10.47 14.50 -4.08
CA ARG A 33 9.95 15.87 -3.97
C ARG A 33 8.53 15.98 -4.50
N LYS A 34 8.28 15.45 -5.70
CA LYS A 34 6.94 15.45 -6.31
C LYS A 34 5.93 14.68 -5.46
N ALA A 35 6.32 13.52 -4.93
CA ALA A 35 5.45 12.72 -4.07
C ALA A 35 5.10 13.45 -2.76
N ARG A 36 6.08 14.12 -2.12
CA ARG A 36 5.85 14.95 -0.93
C ARG A 36 4.90 16.11 -1.21
N GLN A 37 5.09 16.80 -2.34
CA GLN A 37 4.20 17.90 -2.73
C GLN A 37 2.77 17.40 -2.96
N ASN A 38 2.60 16.27 -3.66
CA ASN A 38 1.29 15.67 -3.87
C ASN A 38 0.63 15.29 -2.53
N TYR A 39 1.38 14.69 -1.60
CA TYR A 39 0.89 14.37 -0.27
C TYR A 39 0.43 15.63 0.49
N GLN A 40 1.23 16.69 0.48
CA GLN A 40 0.89 17.97 1.13
C GLN A 40 -0.37 18.61 0.52
N ASN A 41 -0.57 18.48 -0.78
CA ASN A 41 -1.75 19.02 -1.46
C ASN A 41 -3.03 18.24 -1.12
N VAL A 42 -2.94 16.92 -0.92
CA VAL A 42 -4.10 16.04 -0.65
C VAL A 42 -4.43 15.95 0.84
N SER A 43 -3.43 16.03 1.71
CA SER A 43 -3.60 15.86 3.17
C SER A 43 -4.65 16.78 3.80
N PRO A 44 -4.77 18.07 3.47
CA PRO A 44 -5.80 18.94 4.05
C PRO A 44 -7.22 18.49 3.69
N TYR A 45 -7.42 18.01 2.46
CA TYR A 45 -8.72 17.48 2.04
C TYR A 45 -9.06 16.19 2.79
N PHE A 46 -8.10 15.27 2.88
CA PHE A 46 -8.28 14.03 3.63
C PHE A 46 -8.60 14.28 5.11
N ASN A 47 -7.88 15.19 5.76
CA ASN A 47 -8.11 15.54 7.15
C ASN A 47 -9.52 16.13 7.36
N ARG A 48 -9.95 17.06 6.49
CA ARG A 48 -11.30 17.63 6.55
C ARG A 48 -12.39 16.56 6.39
N MET A 49 -12.19 15.63 5.47
CA MET A 49 -13.12 14.52 5.25
C MET A 49 -13.23 13.64 6.50
N ARG A 50 -12.07 13.25 7.06
CA ARG A 50 -12.00 12.47 8.30
C ARG A 50 -12.68 13.19 9.46
N ASP A 51 -12.38 14.48 9.66
CA ASP A 51 -12.98 15.29 10.71
C ASP A 51 -14.50 15.43 10.53
N THR A 52 -14.99 15.51 9.29
CA THR A 52 -16.43 15.51 9.01
C THR A 52 -17.06 14.19 9.38
N ILE A 53 -16.48 13.06 8.98
CA ILE A 53 -16.96 11.73 9.34
C ILE A 53 -16.97 11.57 10.87
N SER A 54 -15.90 11.93 11.56
CA SER A 54 -15.81 11.86 13.03
C SER A 54 -16.84 12.70 13.77
N ARG A 55 -17.35 13.78 13.15
CA ARG A 55 -18.44 14.59 13.72
C ARG A 55 -19.81 14.00 13.46
N VAL A 56 -20.01 13.35 12.31
CA VAL A 56 -21.32 12.79 11.92
C VAL A 56 -21.58 11.45 12.61
N VAL A 57 -20.58 10.59 12.67
CA VAL A 57 -20.71 9.22 13.20
C VAL A 57 -21.31 9.15 14.61
N PRO A 58 -20.93 10.01 15.60
CA PRO A 58 -21.52 9.99 16.93
C PRO A 58 -23.01 10.39 16.99
N HIS A 59 -23.55 10.98 15.92
CA HIS A 59 -24.95 11.44 15.84
C HIS A 59 -25.82 10.44 15.06
N LEU A 60 -25.26 9.34 14.60
CA LEU A 60 -26.02 8.26 14.00
C LEU A 60 -26.79 7.48 15.08
N PRO A 61 -27.90 6.80 14.73
CA PRO A 61 -28.55 5.85 15.63
C PRO A 61 -27.57 4.82 16.18
N GLU A 62 -27.85 4.24 17.35
CA GLU A 62 -26.99 3.21 17.96
C GLU A 62 -26.77 2.02 17.03
N GLU A 63 -27.74 1.68 16.19
CA GLU A 63 -27.66 0.66 15.16
C GLU A 63 -28.00 1.27 13.79
N PRO A 64 -27.03 1.88 13.08
CA PRO A 64 -27.30 2.41 11.74
C PRO A 64 -27.60 1.24 10.78
N GLU A 65 -28.67 1.31 10.01
CA GLU A 65 -29.06 0.23 9.07
C GLU A 65 -28.07 0.01 7.91
N HIS A 66 -27.09 0.90 7.73
CA HIS A 66 -26.18 0.82 6.59
C HIS A 66 -25.09 -0.25 6.80
N PRO A 67 -24.82 -1.12 5.82
CA PRO A 67 -23.85 -2.22 5.93
C PRO A 67 -22.42 -1.83 6.36
N PHE A 68 -22.03 -0.57 6.17
CA PHE A 68 -20.69 -0.08 6.54
C PHE A 68 -20.46 0.02 8.05
N PHE A 69 -21.52 -0.06 8.86
CA PHE A 69 -21.45 0.01 10.32
C PHE A 69 -21.60 -1.35 11.00
N HIS A 70 -21.99 -2.38 10.26
CA HIS A 70 -22.21 -3.71 10.84
C HIS A 70 -21.01 -4.62 10.63
N GLU A 71 -20.44 -5.10 11.72
CA GLU A 71 -19.50 -6.22 11.65
C GLU A 71 -20.27 -7.51 11.37
N ARG A 72 -19.92 -8.15 10.27
CA ARG A 72 -20.46 -9.45 9.89
C ARG A 72 -19.48 -10.52 10.36
N ASN A 73 -20.01 -11.68 10.72
CA ASN A 73 -19.26 -12.89 11.00
C ASN A 73 -18.07 -12.67 11.96
N LEU A 74 -18.36 -12.26 13.19
CA LEU A 74 -17.37 -11.91 14.22
C LEU A 74 -16.42 -13.08 14.59
N GLU A 75 -16.90 -14.33 14.47
CA GLU A 75 -16.11 -15.51 14.85
C GLU A 75 -15.04 -15.88 13.80
N ASN A 76 -15.36 -15.68 12.51
CA ASN A 76 -14.46 -16.04 11.41
C ASN A 76 -14.58 -15.04 10.24
N PRO A 77 -14.19 -13.79 10.43
CA PRO A 77 -14.36 -12.74 9.44
C PRO A 77 -13.46 -12.96 8.23
N ARG A 78 -14.00 -12.70 7.04
CA ARG A 78 -13.26 -12.66 5.77
C ARG A 78 -12.82 -11.23 5.52
N ARG A 79 -11.56 -10.95 5.74
CA ARG A 79 -11.00 -9.60 5.62
C ARG A 79 -10.33 -9.42 4.26
N ALA A 80 -10.50 -8.24 3.67
CA ALA A 80 -9.70 -7.79 2.56
C ALA A 80 -8.58 -6.89 3.04
N TYR A 81 -7.37 -7.15 2.58
CA TYR A 81 -6.22 -6.28 2.79
C TYR A 81 -5.82 -5.63 1.47
N LEU A 82 -6.03 -4.31 1.35
CA LEU A 82 -5.48 -3.49 0.29
C LEU A 82 -4.02 -3.19 0.63
N VAL A 83 -3.08 -3.86 -0.03
CA VAL A 83 -1.65 -3.85 0.33
C VAL A 83 -0.86 -2.96 -0.61
N LEU A 84 -0.31 -1.84 -0.12
CA LEU A 84 0.47 -0.90 -0.91
C LEU A 84 1.95 -1.28 -0.95
N THR A 85 2.38 -1.93 -2.03
CA THR A 85 3.79 -2.25 -2.30
C THR A 85 4.37 -1.37 -3.41
N ALA A 86 5.66 -1.47 -3.67
CA ALA A 86 6.31 -0.75 -4.77
C ALA A 86 6.13 -1.48 -6.12
N ASP A 87 6.21 -0.71 -7.22
CA ASP A 87 6.26 -1.29 -8.58
C ASP A 87 7.66 -1.77 -8.97
N LYS A 88 8.71 -1.19 -8.38
CA LYS A 88 10.11 -1.49 -8.70
C LYS A 88 10.86 -1.90 -7.45
N GLY A 89 11.90 -2.71 -7.66
CA GLY A 89 12.85 -3.10 -6.61
C GLY A 89 13.77 -1.96 -6.17
N MET A 90 14.86 -2.31 -5.51
CA MET A 90 15.86 -1.39 -4.95
C MET A 90 15.31 -0.42 -3.89
N ALA A 91 14.30 -0.87 -3.15
CA ALA A 91 13.69 -0.11 -2.06
C ALA A 91 14.12 -0.63 -0.66
N GLY A 92 15.27 -1.29 -0.57
CA GLY A 92 15.73 -1.93 0.67
C GLY A 92 14.70 -2.94 1.20
N ALA A 93 14.51 -2.98 2.49
CA ALA A 93 13.58 -3.90 3.15
C ALA A 93 12.10 -3.47 3.09
N TYR A 94 11.76 -2.36 2.42
CA TYR A 94 10.41 -1.78 2.38
C TYR A 94 9.32 -2.82 2.10
N ASN A 95 9.42 -3.50 0.95
CA ASN A 95 8.40 -4.48 0.55
C ASN A 95 8.43 -5.73 1.42
N GLN A 96 9.62 -6.19 1.84
CA GLN A 96 9.78 -7.38 2.66
C GLN A 96 9.16 -7.18 4.05
N ASN A 97 9.40 -6.04 4.70
CA ASN A 97 8.83 -5.71 5.99
C ASN A 97 7.30 -5.64 5.92
N LEU A 98 6.75 -5.03 4.86
CA LEU A 98 5.31 -4.94 4.66
C LEU A 98 4.67 -6.31 4.46
N LEU A 99 5.25 -7.16 3.62
CA LEU A 99 4.74 -8.51 3.37
C LEU A 99 4.90 -9.45 4.58
N LYS A 100 5.96 -9.25 5.38
CA LYS A 100 6.12 -9.96 6.65
C LYS A 100 5.01 -9.55 7.62
N PHE A 101 4.82 -8.26 7.83
CA PHE A 101 3.75 -7.71 8.66
C PHE A 101 2.36 -8.23 8.23
N LEU A 102 2.07 -8.24 6.94
CA LEU A 102 0.81 -8.78 6.40
C LEU A 102 0.60 -10.24 6.81
N ARG A 103 1.62 -11.09 6.66
CA ARG A 103 1.53 -12.52 6.99
C ARG A 103 1.34 -12.79 8.48
N GLU A 104 1.90 -11.94 9.33
CA GLU A 104 1.80 -12.05 10.80
C GLU A 104 0.40 -11.68 11.32
N HIS A 105 -0.40 -10.93 10.52
CA HIS A 105 -1.71 -10.42 10.93
C HIS A 105 -2.88 -11.00 10.15
N ALA A 106 -2.61 -11.75 9.09
CA ALA A 106 -3.65 -12.26 8.20
C ALA A 106 -3.98 -13.73 8.46
N ASP A 107 -5.28 -14.01 8.48
CA ASP A 107 -5.84 -15.33 8.65
C ASP A 107 -5.99 -16.09 7.31
N PRO A 108 -6.20 -17.42 7.32
CA PRO A 108 -6.34 -18.22 6.09
C PRO A 108 -7.50 -17.80 5.17
N ASN A 109 -8.58 -17.26 5.73
CA ASN A 109 -9.79 -16.87 4.99
C ASN A 109 -9.71 -15.44 4.41
N ASP A 110 -8.65 -14.72 4.70
CA ASP A 110 -8.47 -13.35 4.23
C ASP A 110 -8.13 -13.29 2.74
N ARG A 111 -8.29 -12.10 2.13
CA ARG A 111 -8.00 -11.82 0.73
C ARG A 111 -7.01 -10.69 0.60
N PHE A 112 -6.04 -10.82 -0.31
CA PHE A 112 -5.01 -9.80 -0.56
C PHE A 112 -5.22 -9.12 -1.91
N TYR A 113 -5.56 -7.85 -1.87
CA TYR A 113 -5.68 -6.93 -3.01
C TYR A 113 -4.39 -6.12 -3.09
N VAL A 114 -3.43 -6.59 -3.88
CA VAL A 114 -2.07 -6.04 -3.86
C VAL A 114 -1.88 -4.98 -4.93
N ILE A 115 -1.54 -3.77 -4.49
CA ILE A 115 -1.17 -2.65 -5.33
C ILE A 115 0.36 -2.62 -5.41
N GLY A 116 0.91 -2.58 -6.62
CA GLY A 116 2.36 -2.61 -6.86
C GLY A 116 2.89 -3.97 -7.27
N GLN A 117 3.75 -3.96 -8.28
CA GLN A 117 4.23 -5.15 -8.97
C GLN A 117 5.16 -6.03 -8.11
N VAL A 118 5.88 -5.43 -7.15
CA VAL A 118 6.83 -6.20 -6.32
C VAL A 118 6.07 -7.12 -5.36
N GLY A 119 5.04 -6.62 -4.69
CA GLY A 119 4.21 -7.43 -3.81
C GLY A 119 3.42 -8.49 -4.57
N TYR A 120 2.81 -8.10 -5.70
CA TYR A 120 2.09 -9.02 -6.55
C TYR A 120 2.97 -10.24 -6.96
N ARG A 121 4.19 -9.99 -7.48
CA ARG A 121 5.11 -11.06 -7.87
C ARG A 121 5.58 -11.92 -6.70
N ALA A 122 5.72 -11.32 -5.52
CA ALA A 122 6.15 -12.03 -4.33
C ALA A 122 5.09 -13.01 -3.79
N LEU A 123 3.81 -12.71 -4.00
CA LEU A 123 2.69 -13.53 -3.52
C LEU A 123 2.13 -14.45 -4.59
N ARG A 124 2.19 -14.08 -5.85
CA ARG A 124 1.69 -14.89 -6.97
C ARG A 124 2.26 -16.30 -6.95
N HIS A 125 1.40 -17.29 -7.09
CA HIS A 125 1.70 -18.74 -7.03
C HIS A 125 2.28 -19.22 -5.68
N ARG A 126 2.29 -18.38 -4.66
CA ARG A 126 2.83 -18.74 -3.32
C ARG A 126 1.80 -18.58 -2.22
N ASP A 127 0.84 -17.70 -2.40
CA ASP A 127 -0.19 -17.40 -1.41
C ASP A 127 -1.57 -17.43 -2.06
N PRO A 128 -2.43 -18.39 -1.68
CA PRO A 128 -3.76 -18.57 -2.27
C PRO A 128 -4.73 -17.44 -1.94
N ARG A 129 -4.39 -16.58 -0.97
CA ARG A 129 -5.20 -15.42 -0.58
C ARG A 129 -5.08 -14.25 -1.55
N LEU A 130 -4.10 -14.27 -2.46
CA LEU A 130 -3.92 -13.24 -3.48
C LEU A 130 -5.08 -13.26 -4.47
N VAL A 131 -5.70 -12.10 -4.69
CA VAL A 131 -6.64 -11.87 -5.78
C VAL A 131 -5.84 -11.58 -7.05
N GLU A 132 -5.67 -12.59 -7.90
CA GLU A 132 -4.75 -12.52 -9.07
C GLU A 132 -5.23 -11.57 -10.16
N GLU A 133 -6.53 -11.34 -10.28
CA GLU A 133 -7.14 -10.41 -11.24
C GLU A 133 -6.87 -8.95 -10.88
N PHE A 134 -6.63 -8.69 -9.60
CA PHE A 134 -6.39 -7.35 -9.06
C PHE A 134 -4.95 -6.90 -9.34
N ARG A 135 -4.76 -6.14 -10.41
CA ARG A 135 -3.43 -5.73 -10.92
C ARG A 135 -3.31 -4.23 -11.06
N TYR A 136 -3.05 -3.55 -9.98
CA TYR A 136 -2.87 -2.11 -9.98
C TYR A 136 -1.41 -1.71 -9.69
N SER A 137 -0.97 -0.66 -10.42
CA SER A 137 0.34 -0.04 -10.19
C SER A 137 0.25 0.99 -9.07
N ALA A 138 1.29 1.06 -8.24
CA ALA A 138 1.45 2.09 -7.22
C ALA A 138 1.98 3.42 -7.78
N THR A 139 2.44 3.41 -9.05
CA THR A 139 3.03 4.59 -9.70
C THR A 139 1.93 5.54 -10.17
N ALA A 140 2.17 6.85 -10.04
CA ALA A 140 1.28 7.93 -10.46
C ALA A 140 -0.16 7.78 -9.91
N PRO A 141 -0.35 7.87 -8.59
CA PRO A 141 -1.66 7.77 -7.97
C PRO A 141 -2.55 8.93 -8.43
N THR A 142 -3.78 8.60 -8.85
CA THR A 142 -4.84 9.55 -9.18
C THR A 142 -6.10 9.20 -8.41
N LEU A 143 -7.01 10.17 -8.25
CA LEU A 143 -8.30 9.93 -7.61
C LEU A 143 -9.11 8.87 -8.38
N GLN A 144 -9.07 8.92 -9.73
CA GLN A 144 -9.76 7.92 -10.56
C GLN A 144 -9.23 6.52 -10.27
N ARG A 145 -7.90 6.34 -10.27
CA ARG A 145 -7.30 5.03 -9.95
C ARG A 145 -7.63 4.57 -8.53
N ALA A 146 -7.68 5.47 -7.55
CA ALA A 146 -8.09 5.12 -6.20
C ALA A 146 -9.55 4.63 -6.16
N ARG A 147 -10.44 5.24 -6.95
CA ARG A 147 -11.83 4.77 -7.11
C ARG A 147 -11.88 3.37 -7.74
N ASP A 148 -11.17 3.17 -8.86
CA ASP A 148 -11.13 1.88 -9.54
C ASP A 148 -10.64 0.76 -8.61
N ILE A 149 -9.60 1.03 -7.81
CA ILE A 149 -9.06 0.10 -6.81
C ILE A 149 -10.09 -0.23 -5.71
N THR A 150 -10.84 0.76 -5.25
CA THR A 150 -11.78 0.58 -4.14
C THR A 150 -13.11 -0.03 -4.56
N VAL A 151 -13.54 0.14 -5.80
CA VAL A 151 -14.79 -0.43 -6.32
C VAL A 151 -14.81 -1.94 -6.15
N ASP A 152 -13.78 -2.64 -6.60
CA ASP A 152 -13.70 -4.11 -6.53
C ASP A 152 -13.87 -4.61 -5.08
N ALA A 153 -13.15 -4.01 -4.14
CA ALA A 153 -13.21 -4.39 -2.74
C ALA A 153 -14.56 -4.01 -2.07
N ILE A 154 -15.14 -2.86 -2.46
CA ILE A 154 -16.44 -2.40 -1.94
C ILE A 154 -17.57 -3.29 -2.48
N ASP A 155 -17.52 -3.69 -3.72
CA ASP A 155 -18.53 -4.57 -4.32
C ASP A 155 -18.49 -5.97 -3.70
N ASP A 156 -17.29 -6.50 -3.44
CA ASP A 156 -17.14 -7.75 -2.69
C ASP A 156 -17.61 -7.61 -1.23
N PHE A 157 -17.42 -6.47 -0.60
CA PHE A 157 -17.97 -6.19 0.73
C PHE A 157 -19.51 -6.08 0.70
N LYS A 158 -20.09 -5.31 -0.23
CA LYS A 158 -21.54 -5.15 -0.37
C LYS A 158 -22.26 -6.46 -0.67
N SER A 159 -21.65 -7.30 -1.51
CA SER A 159 -22.18 -8.62 -1.86
C SER A 159 -22.06 -9.66 -0.74
N GLY A 160 -21.44 -9.30 0.40
CA GLY A 160 -21.25 -10.21 1.53
C GLY A 160 -20.15 -11.23 1.35
N LYS A 161 -19.28 -11.08 0.38
CA LYS A 161 -18.08 -11.91 0.22
C LYS A 161 -16.98 -11.53 1.22
N LEU A 162 -16.98 -10.27 1.67
CA LEU A 162 -16.04 -9.71 2.66
C LEU A 162 -16.81 -9.13 3.83
N ASP A 163 -16.21 -9.22 5.01
CA ASP A 163 -16.78 -8.76 6.27
C ASP A 163 -16.08 -7.48 6.78
N ALA A 164 -14.83 -7.24 6.36
CA ALA A 164 -14.08 -6.01 6.66
C ALA A 164 -13.04 -5.69 5.59
N ILE A 165 -12.65 -4.42 5.47
CA ILE A 165 -11.58 -3.96 4.55
C ILE A 165 -10.54 -3.17 5.33
N TYR A 166 -9.27 -3.54 5.13
CA TYR A 166 -8.11 -2.90 5.73
C TYR A 166 -7.16 -2.37 4.66
N LEU A 167 -6.49 -1.26 4.95
CA LEU A 167 -5.37 -0.75 4.18
C LEU A 167 -4.06 -1.07 4.90
N VAL A 168 -3.14 -1.77 4.23
CA VAL A 168 -1.81 -2.11 4.74
C VAL A 168 -0.76 -1.35 3.93
N TYR A 169 -0.04 -0.47 4.62
CA TYR A 169 0.94 0.41 3.98
C TYR A 169 2.09 0.76 4.94
N THR A 170 3.14 1.34 4.41
CA THR A 170 4.25 1.83 5.25
C THR A 170 4.06 3.31 5.54
N LYS A 171 3.88 3.65 6.81
CA LYS A 171 3.78 5.02 7.31
C LYS A 171 5.17 5.58 7.58
N ILE A 172 5.40 6.82 7.16
CA ILE A 172 6.58 7.59 7.54
C ILE A 172 6.23 8.36 8.81
N GLN A 173 6.85 8.00 9.94
CA GLN A 173 6.61 8.70 11.22
C GLN A 173 7.54 9.92 11.35
N HIS A 174 8.83 9.71 11.09
CA HIS A 174 9.85 10.76 11.10
C HIS A 174 10.75 10.60 9.87
N ALA A 175 11.72 11.49 9.69
CA ALA A 175 12.57 11.53 8.49
C ALA A 175 13.23 10.17 8.13
N SER A 176 13.43 9.27 9.09
CA SER A 176 14.09 7.98 8.92
C SER A 176 13.24 6.76 9.32
N THR A 177 12.21 6.92 10.15
CA THR A 177 11.43 5.80 10.67
C THR A 177 10.26 5.47 9.75
N ARG A 178 10.24 4.22 9.27
CA ARG A 178 9.24 3.69 8.35
C ARG A 178 8.68 2.40 8.95
N GLU A 179 7.40 2.38 9.24
CA GLU A 179 6.74 1.24 9.86
C GLU A 179 5.55 0.78 9.04
N PRO A 180 5.40 -0.54 8.81
CA PRO A 180 4.17 -1.10 8.30
C PRO A 180 3.04 -0.81 9.28
N VAL A 181 1.91 -0.36 8.77
CA VAL A 181 0.70 -0.11 9.56
C VAL A 181 -0.51 -0.68 8.84
N MET A 182 -1.51 -1.01 9.62
CA MET A 182 -2.81 -1.44 9.17
C MET A 182 -3.86 -0.43 9.63
N ALA A 183 -4.66 0.06 8.70
CA ALA A 183 -5.77 0.97 8.98
C ALA A 183 -7.07 0.32 8.50
N ARG A 184 -8.08 0.26 9.36
CA ARG A 184 -9.41 -0.21 8.99
C ARG A 184 -10.10 0.82 8.12
N LEU A 185 -10.64 0.41 6.99
CA LEU A 185 -11.42 1.25 6.08
C LEU A 185 -12.92 0.98 6.19
N LEU A 186 -13.29 -0.30 6.27
CA LEU A 186 -14.63 -0.81 6.54
C LEU A 186 -14.51 -2.03 7.47
N THR A 187 -15.35 -2.21 8.42
CA THR A 187 -16.52 -1.43 8.79
C THR A 187 -16.14 -0.18 9.60
N LEU A 188 -16.97 0.85 9.53
CA LEU A 188 -16.78 2.05 10.34
C LEU A 188 -17.15 1.74 11.79
N ASP A 189 -16.28 2.09 12.72
CA ASP A 189 -16.52 1.99 14.14
C ASP A 189 -17.05 3.33 14.67
N GLN A 190 -18.17 3.30 15.39
CA GLN A 190 -18.72 4.49 16.05
C GLN A 190 -17.87 4.96 17.23
N ARG A 191 -16.92 4.14 17.70
CA ARG A 191 -16.12 4.38 18.91
C ARG A 191 -14.72 4.95 18.63
N ASN A 192 -14.34 5.18 17.36
CA ASN A 192 -13.02 5.72 16.98
C ASN A 192 -13.12 7.03 16.20
#